data_f7095b7b47f63f92c83defafb818a030
#
_entry.id   f7095b7b47f63f92c83defafb818a030
#
_cell.length_a   1.000
_cell.length_b   1.000
_cell.length_c   1.000
_cell.angle_alpha   90.00
_cell.angle_beta   90.00
_cell.angle_gamma   90.00
#
_symmetry.space_group_name_H-M   'P 1'
#
loop_
_entity.id
_entity.type
_entity.pdbx_description
1 polymer ?
#
loop_
_entity_poly.entity_id
_entity_poly.type
_entity_poly.pdbx_seq_one_letter_code
_entity_poly.pdbx_strand_id
1 'polypeptide(L)'
;MRIAFLILMILAGAMALCAQTVDQDDVVRVDTDVTNLPFTAMDKDRRFITTLRAEDLRVLEDGVQQQLFTFQRETDRPLAIAFLIDVSRSQESTLPDEKAAARSFIEKVIQSNKDQVAIVPFTGSAYLEQTMTRDILSVYRVLQRVEVGVPAYLGAGRPLGGIPTGPGLLAVPPEGTTAIWDAVALTSNNVLANAPGLRRRAIILLTDGLDTASRLRRTEAINRTLAAEAVIYVIGIGSKHEGIDRDSLRELAQRTGGRAFFPDKNFDVNAAFTEIERELRTQYLIAYSSTNKRRDGAYRKITVEVTNADLRKEKLEIRHRPGYYAKPGS
;
A
#
# COMPACT_ATOMS: atom_id res chain seq x y z
N MET A 1 32.63 2.02 74.63
CA MET A 1 33.03 1.68 73.21
C MET A 1 32.49 0.34 72.72
N ARG A 2 32.17 -0.63 73.57
CA ARG A 2 31.63 -1.98 73.15
C ARG A 2 30.14 -2.00 72.84
N ILE A 3 29.33 -1.14 73.42
CA ILE A 3 27.88 -1.13 73.22
C ILE A 3 27.49 -0.41 71.92
N ALA A 4 28.22 0.61 71.50
CA ALA A 4 27.97 1.31 70.23
C ALA A 4 28.24 0.47 69.01
N PHE A 5 29.14 -0.54 69.09
CA PHE A 5 29.47 -1.42 67.99
C PHE A 5 28.40 -2.52 67.74
N LEU A 6 27.69 -2.89 68.85
CA LEU A 6 26.63 -3.92 68.75
C LEU A 6 25.31 -3.34 68.13
N ILE A 7 25.03 -2.08 68.37
CA ILE A 7 23.85 -1.38 67.81
C ILE A 7 24.04 -1.12 66.29
N LEU A 8 25.29 -0.83 65.85
CA LEU A 8 25.60 -0.63 64.44
C LEU A 8 25.50 -1.91 63.61
N MET A 9 25.83 -3.08 64.18
CA MET A 9 25.67 -4.37 63.51
C MET A 9 24.21 -4.84 63.38
N ILE A 10 23.34 -4.45 64.30
CA ILE A 10 21.91 -4.77 64.24
C ILE A 10 21.19 -3.88 63.26
N LEU A 11 21.57 -2.64 63.08
CA LEU A 11 21.01 -1.77 62.02
C LEU A 11 21.48 -2.15 60.62
N ALA A 12 22.65 -2.72 60.42
CA ALA A 12 23.14 -3.19 59.13
C ALA A 12 22.43 -4.51 58.66
N GLY A 13 21.95 -5.33 59.64
CA GLY A 13 21.21 -6.56 59.33
C GLY A 13 19.73 -6.37 58.93
N ALA A 14 19.14 -5.20 59.28
CA ALA A 14 17.75 -4.93 58.99
C ALA A 14 17.48 -4.31 57.57
N MET A 15 18.56 -3.84 56.91
CA MET A 15 18.43 -3.31 55.52
C MET A 15 18.60 -4.34 54.41
N ALA A 16 18.90 -5.58 54.73
CA ALA A 16 19.13 -6.64 53.72
C ALA A 16 17.91 -7.52 53.43
N LEU A 17 16.71 -7.23 53.98
CA LEU A 17 15.55 -8.09 53.83
C LEU A 17 14.34 -7.46 53.07
N CYS A 18 14.60 -6.44 52.26
CA CYS A 18 13.56 -5.84 51.37
C CYS A 18 14.05 -5.70 49.93
N ALA A 19 14.85 -6.64 49.45
CA ALA A 19 14.93 -6.90 48.02
C ALA A 19 13.78 -7.84 47.63
N GLN A 20 12.55 -7.32 47.60
CA GLN A 20 11.48 -7.96 46.86
C GLN A 20 11.94 -7.99 45.41
N THR A 21 12.21 -9.19 44.92
CA THR A 21 12.26 -9.46 43.47
C THR A 21 10.95 -8.97 42.91
N VAL A 22 10.96 -7.84 42.22
CA VAL A 22 9.89 -7.47 41.32
C VAL A 22 9.86 -8.61 40.30
N ASP A 23 8.85 -9.47 40.39
CA ASP A 23 8.51 -10.39 39.32
C ASP A 23 8.48 -9.52 38.06
N GLN A 24 9.45 -9.75 37.19
CA GLN A 24 9.33 -9.29 35.82
C GLN A 24 8.06 -9.96 35.31
N ASP A 25 6.98 -9.19 35.20
CA ASP A 25 5.84 -9.59 34.40
C ASP A 25 6.40 -10.11 33.07
N ASP A 26 6.38 -11.43 32.92
CA ASP A 26 6.64 -12.08 31.66
C ASP A 26 5.56 -11.59 30.70
N VAL A 27 5.87 -10.47 30.04
CA VAL A 27 5.05 -9.94 28.95
C VAL A 27 5.14 -11.02 27.86
N VAL A 28 4.22 -11.97 27.90
CA VAL A 28 4.01 -12.94 26.83
C VAL A 28 3.66 -12.11 25.59
N ARG A 29 4.67 -11.76 24.81
CA ARG A 29 4.48 -11.18 23.49
C ARG A 29 3.87 -12.26 22.60
N VAL A 30 2.55 -12.32 22.59
CA VAL A 30 1.83 -13.11 21.59
C VAL A 30 1.97 -12.37 20.27
N ASP A 31 2.94 -12.79 19.48
CA ASP A 31 3.16 -12.32 18.11
C ASP A 31 2.02 -12.89 17.24
N THR A 32 0.87 -12.24 17.28
CA THR A 32 -0.30 -12.67 16.53
C THR A 32 -0.18 -12.12 15.13
N ASP A 33 0.29 -12.95 14.19
CA ASP A 33 0.27 -12.57 12.77
C ASP A 33 -1.19 -12.47 12.31
N VAL A 34 -1.67 -11.23 12.23
CA VAL A 34 -3.00 -10.90 11.72
C VAL A 34 -2.89 -10.63 10.23
N THR A 35 -3.72 -11.32 9.45
CA THR A 35 -3.88 -11.06 8.02
C THR A 35 -5.03 -10.08 7.82
N ASN A 36 -4.71 -8.90 7.36
CA ASN A 36 -5.67 -7.88 6.94
C ASN A 36 -6.02 -8.10 5.47
N LEU A 37 -7.30 -8.28 5.18
CA LEU A 37 -7.83 -8.51 3.84
C LEU A 37 -8.85 -7.44 3.49
N PRO A 38 -8.42 -6.33 2.88
CA PRO A 38 -9.34 -5.38 2.29
C PRO A 38 -10.02 -6.02 1.07
N PHE A 39 -11.32 -5.78 0.91
CA PHE A 39 -12.08 -6.26 -0.24
C PHE A 39 -13.24 -5.35 -0.59
N THR A 40 -13.74 -5.47 -1.81
CA THR A 40 -14.98 -4.86 -2.28
C THR A 40 -15.92 -5.91 -2.83
N ALA A 41 -17.21 -5.64 -2.77
CA ALA A 41 -18.25 -6.50 -3.34
C ALA A 41 -19.09 -5.70 -4.32
N MET A 42 -19.36 -6.27 -5.49
CA MET A 42 -20.20 -5.68 -6.53
C MET A 42 -21.24 -6.69 -7.01
N ASP A 43 -22.41 -6.18 -7.39
CA ASP A 43 -23.42 -6.98 -8.09
C ASP A 43 -23.10 -7.10 -9.59
N LYS A 44 -23.93 -7.86 -10.31
CA LYS A 44 -23.85 -8.05 -11.77
C LYS A 44 -23.93 -6.73 -12.56
N ASP A 45 -24.57 -5.70 -11.98
CA ASP A 45 -24.76 -4.39 -12.60
C ASP A 45 -23.59 -3.43 -12.20
N ARG A 46 -22.52 -3.98 -11.57
CA ARG A 46 -21.32 -3.25 -11.10
C ARG A 46 -21.61 -2.20 -10.03
N ARG A 47 -22.69 -2.36 -9.26
CA ARG A 47 -22.97 -1.52 -8.10
C ARG A 47 -22.34 -2.13 -6.87
N PHE A 48 -21.65 -1.30 -6.08
CA PHE A 48 -21.03 -1.74 -4.84
C PHE A 48 -22.10 -2.13 -3.80
N ILE A 49 -21.92 -3.30 -3.22
CA ILE A 49 -22.73 -3.79 -2.12
C ILE A 49 -22.09 -3.36 -0.81
N THR A 50 -22.83 -2.58 0.00
CA THR A 50 -22.32 -2.01 1.27
C THR A 50 -23.08 -2.55 2.48
N THR A 51 -23.88 -3.60 2.31
CA THR A 51 -24.78 -4.17 3.33
C THR A 51 -24.36 -5.56 3.78
N LEU A 52 -23.19 -6.06 3.33
CA LEU A 52 -22.67 -7.36 3.72
C LEU A 52 -22.39 -7.44 5.21
N ARG A 53 -22.60 -8.63 5.76
CA ARG A 53 -22.29 -9.02 7.13
C ARG A 53 -21.25 -10.12 7.17
N ALA A 54 -20.64 -10.34 8.32
CA ALA A 54 -19.62 -11.40 8.48
C ALA A 54 -20.18 -12.79 8.16
N GLU A 55 -21.45 -13.05 8.53
CA GLU A 55 -22.14 -14.31 8.27
C GLU A 55 -22.44 -14.58 6.80
N ASP A 56 -22.43 -13.55 5.96
CA ASP A 56 -22.68 -13.68 4.51
C ASP A 56 -21.48 -14.24 3.76
N LEU A 57 -20.30 -14.30 4.42
CA LEU A 57 -19.03 -14.66 3.79
C LEU A 57 -18.30 -15.75 4.56
N ARG A 58 -17.45 -16.47 3.82
CA ARG A 58 -16.48 -17.42 4.36
C ARG A 58 -15.13 -17.16 3.73
N VAL A 59 -14.09 -17.06 4.56
CA VAL A 59 -12.70 -16.90 4.10
C VAL A 59 -11.99 -18.25 4.20
N LEU A 60 -11.37 -18.65 3.12
CA LEU A 60 -10.53 -19.85 3.05
C LEU A 60 -9.09 -19.42 2.78
N GLU A 61 -8.14 -19.98 3.53
CA GLU A 61 -6.72 -19.89 3.23
C GLU A 61 -6.21 -21.29 2.91
N ASP A 62 -5.64 -21.47 1.73
CA ASP A 62 -5.23 -22.79 1.19
C ASP A 62 -6.34 -23.86 1.28
N GLY A 63 -7.61 -23.44 1.14
CA GLY A 63 -8.78 -24.29 1.26
C GLY A 63 -9.29 -24.51 2.68
N VAL A 64 -8.57 -24.03 3.72
CA VAL A 64 -8.96 -24.16 5.12
C VAL A 64 -9.72 -22.91 5.58
N GLN A 65 -10.92 -23.10 6.14
CA GLN A 65 -11.73 -22.01 6.66
C GLN A 65 -11.04 -21.31 7.82
N GLN A 66 -11.04 -19.98 7.78
CA GLN A 66 -10.45 -19.12 8.81
C GLN A 66 -11.51 -18.48 9.69
N GLN A 67 -11.19 -18.32 10.97
CA GLN A 67 -12.03 -17.59 11.91
C GLN A 67 -11.75 -16.09 11.80
N LEU A 68 -12.81 -15.31 11.58
CA LEU A 68 -12.71 -13.86 11.45
C LEU A 68 -12.69 -13.21 12.83
N PHE A 69 -11.74 -12.29 13.06
CA PHE A 69 -11.71 -11.44 14.25
C PHE A 69 -12.41 -10.11 14.00
N THR A 70 -12.29 -9.61 12.77
CA THR A 70 -12.84 -8.32 12.39
C THR A 70 -13.54 -8.45 11.05
N PHE A 71 -14.73 -7.87 10.99
CA PHE A 71 -15.43 -7.58 9.75
C PHE A 71 -16.05 -6.20 9.88
N GLN A 72 -15.57 -5.25 9.09
CA GLN A 72 -16.05 -3.87 9.15
C GLN A 72 -15.94 -3.16 7.81
N ARG A 73 -16.69 -2.09 7.65
CA ARG A 73 -16.49 -1.16 6.55
C ARG A 73 -15.34 -0.22 6.88
N GLU A 74 -14.45 -0.03 5.90
CA GLU A 74 -13.22 0.75 6.07
C GLU A 74 -13.39 2.27 5.82
N THR A 75 -14.63 2.80 5.92
CA THR A 75 -14.92 4.20 5.59
C THR A 75 -14.19 5.20 6.48
N ASP A 76 -13.90 4.84 7.73
CA ASP A 76 -13.36 5.77 8.73
C ASP A 76 -11.85 5.65 8.97
N ARG A 77 -11.22 4.56 8.50
CA ARG A 77 -9.76 4.42 8.62
C ARG A 77 -9.04 5.42 7.71
N PRO A 78 -8.00 6.08 8.24
CA PRO A 78 -7.20 7.01 7.44
C PRO A 78 -6.60 6.37 6.19
N LEU A 79 -6.50 7.14 5.10
CA LEU A 79 -5.84 6.77 3.86
C LEU A 79 -4.39 7.27 3.86
N ALA A 80 -3.49 6.47 3.28
CA ALA A 80 -2.16 6.88 2.85
C ALA A 80 -2.04 6.55 1.36
N ILE A 81 -2.12 7.56 0.51
CA ILE A 81 -2.09 7.40 -0.95
C ILE A 81 -0.79 7.95 -1.51
N ALA A 82 -0.07 7.13 -2.27
CA ALA A 82 1.06 7.57 -3.07
C ALA A 82 0.63 7.66 -4.54
N PHE A 83 0.74 8.84 -5.12
CA PHE A 83 0.63 9.02 -6.57
C PHE A 83 1.98 8.73 -7.20
N LEU A 84 2.03 7.69 -7.99
CA LEU A 84 3.18 7.27 -8.75
C LEU A 84 2.96 7.69 -10.20
N ILE A 85 3.66 8.72 -10.65
CA ILE A 85 3.39 9.42 -11.90
C ILE A 85 4.55 9.18 -12.87
N ASP A 86 4.25 8.52 -13.96
CA ASP A 86 5.19 8.37 -15.07
C ASP A 86 5.42 9.73 -15.73
N VAL A 87 6.68 10.16 -15.76
CA VAL A 87 7.09 11.40 -16.41
C VAL A 87 8.06 11.14 -17.55
N SER A 88 7.99 9.95 -18.14
CA SER A 88 8.72 9.63 -19.38
C SER A 88 8.22 10.50 -20.54
N ARG A 89 9.02 10.64 -21.60
CA ARG A 89 8.68 11.52 -22.73
C ARG A 89 7.36 11.20 -23.42
N SER A 90 6.95 9.94 -23.41
CA SER A 90 5.66 9.51 -23.96
C SER A 90 4.45 10.18 -23.29
N GLN A 91 4.61 10.65 -22.05
CA GLN A 91 3.56 11.32 -21.28
C GLN A 91 3.42 12.83 -21.58
N GLU A 92 4.20 13.40 -22.50
CA GLU A 92 4.19 14.85 -22.75
C GLU A 92 2.81 15.41 -23.08
N SER A 93 2.02 14.66 -23.83
CA SER A 93 0.67 15.08 -24.23
C SER A 93 -0.41 14.83 -23.17
N THR A 94 -0.21 13.89 -22.24
CA THR A 94 -1.24 13.43 -21.29
C THR A 94 -1.02 13.95 -19.87
N LEU A 95 0.22 14.22 -19.50
CA LEU A 95 0.60 14.66 -18.15
C LEU A 95 -0.21 15.85 -17.61
N PRO A 96 -0.55 16.89 -18.39
CA PRO A 96 -1.40 17.99 -17.90
C PRO A 96 -2.78 17.52 -17.44
N ASP A 97 -3.43 16.65 -18.20
CA ASP A 97 -4.76 16.10 -17.88
C ASP A 97 -4.68 15.15 -16.68
N GLU A 98 -3.63 14.35 -16.59
CA GLU A 98 -3.36 13.47 -15.44
C GLU A 98 -3.21 14.29 -14.15
N LYS A 99 -2.43 15.35 -14.18
CA LYS A 99 -2.24 16.24 -13.03
C LYS A 99 -3.56 16.91 -12.61
N ALA A 100 -4.36 17.37 -13.57
CA ALA A 100 -5.67 17.98 -13.30
C ALA A 100 -6.63 16.95 -12.67
N ALA A 101 -6.68 15.73 -13.20
CA ALA A 101 -7.51 14.66 -12.68
C ALA A 101 -7.05 14.18 -11.30
N ALA A 102 -5.75 14.03 -11.08
CA ALA A 102 -5.18 13.69 -9.78
C ALA A 102 -5.52 14.77 -8.74
N ARG A 103 -5.42 16.05 -9.10
CA ARG A 103 -5.84 17.15 -8.24
C ARG A 103 -7.31 17.04 -7.86
N SER A 104 -8.21 16.86 -8.84
CA SER A 104 -9.65 16.72 -8.60
C SER A 104 -9.97 15.51 -7.69
N PHE A 105 -9.27 14.41 -7.87
CA PHE A 105 -9.40 13.24 -7.00
C PHE A 105 -8.97 13.56 -5.56
N ILE A 106 -7.82 14.20 -5.38
CA ILE A 106 -7.32 14.59 -4.05
C ILE A 106 -8.34 15.50 -3.34
N GLU A 107 -8.90 16.48 -4.05
CA GLU A 107 -9.93 17.37 -3.52
C GLU A 107 -11.18 16.63 -3.04
N LYS A 108 -11.59 15.58 -3.74
CA LYS A 108 -12.81 14.83 -3.43
C LYS A 108 -12.61 13.74 -2.37
N VAL A 109 -11.46 13.08 -2.38
CA VAL A 109 -11.23 11.84 -1.61
C VAL A 109 -10.54 12.11 -0.30
N ILE A 110 -9.55 13.01 -0.30
CA ILE A 110 -8.63 13.19 0.82
C ILE A 110 -9.23 14.10 1.88
N GLN A 111 -9.33 13.57 3.09
CA GLN A 111 -9.72 14.32 4.28
C GLN A 111 -8.44 14.78 4.99
N SER A 112 -8.11 16.08 4.88
CA SER A 112 -6.87 16.67 5.38
C SER A 112 -6.64 16.51 6.89
N ASN A 113 -7.69 16.24 7.67
CA ASN A 113 -7.59 15.97 9.10
C ASN A 113 -7.02 14.58 9.42
N LYS A 114 -7.14 13.61 8.52
CA LYS A 114 -6.70 12.21 8.79
C LYS A 114 -5.87 11.58 7.68
N ASP A 115 -6.13 11.89 6.42
CA ASP A 115 -5.51 11.23 5.27
C ASP A 115 -4.17 11.88 4.90
N GLN A 116 -3.31 11.11 4.25
CA GLN A 116 -1.99 11.58 3.80
C GLN A 116 -1.77 11.24 2.33
N VAL A 117 -1.06 12.12 1.65
CA VAL A 117 -0.70 11.98 0.23
C VAL A 117 0.80 12.14 0.05
N ALA A 118 1.38 11.34 -0.83
CA ALA A 118 2.74 11.49 -1.34
C ALA A 118 2.71 11.60 -2.87
N ILE A 119 3.70 12.30 -3.44
CA ILE A 119 3.89 12.41 -4.89
C ILE A 119 5.25 11.84 -5.25
N VAL A 120 5.26 10.88 -6.15
CA VAL A 120 6.43 10.12 -6.59
C VAL A 120 6.46 10.08 -8.12
N PRO A 121 7.00 11.09 -8.79
CA PRO A 121 7.27 10.99 -10.23
C PRO A 121 8.41 9.99 -10.49
N PHE A 122 8.34 9.31 -11.62
CA PHE A 122 9.36 8.35 -12.04
C PHE A 122 9.56 8.32 -13.55
N THR A 123 10.77 7.93 -13.93
CA THR A 123 11.17 7.51 -15.27
C THR A 123 11.99 6.23 -15.13
N GLY A 124 13.24 6.19 -15.56
CA GLY A 124 14.20 5.13 -15.21
C GLY A 124 14.59 5.08 -13.73
N SER A 125 14.15 6.05 -12.92
CA SER A 125 14.29 6.11 -11.46
C SER A 125 13.08 6.80 -10.83
N ALA A 126 12.82 6.51 -9.56
CA ALA A 126 11.74 7.12 -8.80
C ALA A 126 12.24 8.18 -7.83
N TYR A 127 11.50 9.27 -7.70
CA TYR A 127 11.86 10.42 -6.86
C TYR A 127 10.72 10.77 -5.91
N LEU A 128 11.03 10.98 -4.63
CA LEU A 128 10.07 11.42 -3.64
C LEU A 128 10.02 12.94 -3.62
N GLU A 129 9.09 13.52 -4.40
CA GLU A 129 8.89 14.97 -4.47
C GLU A 129 8.10 15.50 -3.29
N GLN A 130 7.10 14.76 -2.86
CA GLN A 130 6.31 15.07 -1.69
C GLN A 130 6.25 13.83 -0.80
N THR A 131 6.80 13.94 0.40
CA THR A 131 6.64 12.93 1.44
C THR A 131 5.18 12.85 1.91
N MET A 132 4.80 11.75 2.55
CA MET A 132 3.46 11.62 3.14
C MET A 132 3.12 12.84 3.99
N THR A 133 2.10 13.60 3.58
CA THR A 133 1.67 14.83 4.25
C THR A 133 0.15 14.96 4.26
N ARG A 134 -0.35 15.73 5.23
CA ARG A 134 -1.74 16.21 5.30
C ARG A 134 -1.90 17.62 4.71
N ASP A 135 -0.80 18.28 4.42
CA ASP A 135 -0.80 19.62 3.81
C ASP A 135 -1.10 19.51 2.31
N ILE A 136 -2.38 19.58 1.98
CA ILE A 136 -2.88 19.45 0.63
C ILE A 136 -2.41 20.60 -0.28
N LEU A 137 -2.18 21.77 0.27
CA LEU A 137 -1.64 22.90 -0.51
C LEU A 137 -0.20 22.61 -0.96
N SER A 138 0.59 21.96 -0.10
CA SER A 138 1.93 21.50 -0.45
C SER A 138 1.88 20.45 -1.56
N VAL A 139 0.94 19.49 -1.46
CA VAL A 139 0.72 18.46 -2.51
C VAL A 139 0.39 19.13 -3.85
N TYR A 140 -0.50 20.11 -3.88
CA TYR A 140 -0.87 20.81 -5.12
C TYR A 140 0.29 21.56 -5.74
N ARG A 141 1.09 22.25 -4.92
CA ARG A 141 2.29 22.96 -5.40
C ARG A 141 3.29 22.01 -6.04
N VAL A 142 3.48 20.84 -5.44
CA VAL A 142 4.39 19.83 -5.98
C VAL A 142 3.81 19.22 -7.25
N LEU A 143 2.52 18.84 -7.26
CA LEU A 143 1.88 18.25 -8.43
C LEU A 143 1.95 19.19 -9.65
N GLN A 144 1.81 20.51 -9.45
CA GLN A 144 1.96 21.48 -10.53
C GLN A 144 3.36 21.52 -11.14
N ARG A 145 4.41 21.30 -10.32
CA ARG A 145 5.82 21.31 -10.74
C ARG A 145 6.32 20.02 -11.37
N VAL A 146 5.53 18.94 -11.32
CA VAL A 146 5.86 17.68 -12.01
C VAL A 146 5.91 17.95 -13.51
N GLU A 147 7.04 17.66 -14.15
CA GLU A 147 7.31 17.89 -15.58
C GLU A 147 7.91 16.66 -16.24
N VAL A 148 7.68 16.53 -17.54
CA VAL A 148 8.20 15.41 -18.32
C VAL A 148 9.72 15.49 -18.44
N GLY A 149 10.39 14.35 -18.29
CA GLY A 149 11.82 14.19 -18.54
C GLY A 149 12.75 14.87 -17.56
N VAL A 150 12.23 15.62 -16.60
CA VAL A 150 13.04 16.28 -15.57
C VAL A 150 13.12 15.37 -14.36
N PRO A 151 14.29 14.78 -14.09
CA PRO A 151 14.52 14.17 -12.80
C PRO A 151 14.39 15.26 -11.74
N ALA A 152 13.57 15.02 -10.77
CA ALA A 152 13.23 15.97 -9.73
C ALA A 152 14.40 16.38 -8.80
N TYR A 153 15.59 15.79 -8.94
CA TYR A 153 16.76 16.22 -8.17
C TYR A 153 17.28 17.63 -8.55
N LEU A 154 16.78 18.22 -9.62
CA LEU A 154 16.97 19.66 -9.89
C LEU A 154 16.03 20.52 -9.05
N GLY A 155 15.05 19.92 -8.38
CA GLY A 155 14.20 20.51 -7.35
C GLY A 155 14.56 20.00 -5.94
N ALA A 156 13.56 19.89 -5.07
CA ALA A 156 13.71 19.41 -3.69
C ALA A 156 13.57 17.89 -3.53
N GLY A 157 13.37 17.14 -4.63
CA GLY A 157 13.07 15.71 -4.61
C GLY A 157 14.26 14.85 -4.14
N ARG A 158 13.95 13.83 -3.33
CA ARG A 158 14.93 12.85 -2.86
C ARG A 158 14.79 11.56 -3.70
N PRO A 159 15.91 11.00 -4.22
CA PRO A 159 15.87 9.69 -4.87
C PRO A 159 15.32 8.64 -3.89
N LEU A 160 14.35 7.84 -4.29
CA LEU A 160 13.77 6.76 -3.48
C LEU A 160 14.64 5.50 -3.44
N GLY A 161 15.69 5.46 -4.17
CA GLY A 161 16.66 4.39 -4.25
C GLY A 161 17.42 4.62 -5.55
N GLY A 162 18.59 5.12 -5.42
CA GLY A 162 19.59 5.08 -6.48
C GLY A 162 20.56 3.98 -6.14
N ILE A 163 21.16 3.35 -7.13
CA ILE A 163 22.43 2.69 -6.92
C ILE A 163 23.31 3.72 -6.24
N PRO A 164 24.07 3.37 -5.19
CA PRO A 164 25.19 4.19 -4.77
C PRO A 164 26.14 4.28 -5.97
N THR A 165 25.96 5.29 -6.78
CA THR A 165 26.97 5.70 -7.73
C THR A 165 28.05 6.32 -6.89
N GLY A 166 29.27 5.82 -7.00
CA GLY A 166 30.43 6.36 -6.29
C GLY A 166 30.54 7.87 -6.46
N PRO A 167 31.35 8.56 -5.65
CA PRO A 167 31.42 10.01 -5.65
C PRO A 167 31.73 10.51 -7.07
N GLY A 168 30.72 11.12 -7.72
CA GLY A 168 30.90 11.81 -8.99
C GLY A 168 29.98 11.43 -10.16
N LEU A 169 29.19 10.37 -10.07
CA LEU A 169 28.24 10.02 -11.15
C LEU A 169 26.82 9.89 -10.61
N LEU A 170 26.05 10.95 -10.71
CA LEU A 170 24.59 10.88 -10.82
C LEU A 170 24.34 10.22 -12.18
N ALA A 171 24.15 8.90 -12.22
CA ALA A 171 23.72 8.22 -13.43
C ALA A 171 22.30 8.69 -13.74
N VAL A 172 22.18 9.69 -14.58
CA VAL A 172 20.92 10.09 -15.19
C VAL A 172 20.47 8.86 -15.98
N PRO A 173 19.28 8.30 -15.71
CA PRO A 173 18.77 7.21 -16.54
C PRO A 173 18.76 7.65 -18.00
N PRO A 174 19.05 6.76 -18.95
CA PRO A 174 18.97 7.08 -20.37
C PRO A 174 17.59 7.68 -20.68
N GLU A 175 17.55 8.70 -21.53
CA GLU A 175 16.30 9.31 -21.98
C GLU A 175 15.36 8.24 -22.55
N GLY A 176 14.06 8.33 -22.20
CA GLY A 176 13.04 7.41 -22.69
C GLY A 176 12.96 6.08 -21.95
N THR A 177 13.66 5.91 -20.81
CA THR A 177 13.55 4.71 -19.99
C THR A 177 12.45 4.87 -18.93
N THR A 178 11.73 3.78 -18.66
CA THR A 178 10.65 3.72 -17.64
C THR A 178 10.86 2.49 -16.76
N ALA A 179 10.98 2.68 -15.44
CA ALA A 179 11.24 1.63 -14.46
C ALA A 179 10.04 1.46 -13.51
N ILE A 180 8.95 0.91 -14.02
CA ILE A 180 7.67 0.78 -13.30
C ILE A 180 7.82 -0.10 -12.06
N TRP A 181 8.43 -1.29 -12.20
CA TRP A 181 8.50 -2.25 -11.11
C TRP A 181 9.40 -1.76 -9.98
N ASP A 182 10.51 -1.10 -10.33
CA ASP A 182 11.39 -0.47 -9.34
C ASP A 182 10.68 0.67 -8.60
N ALA A 183 9.96 1.53 -9.32
CA ALA A 183 9.21 2.63 -8.75
C ALA A 183 8.10 2.16 -7.79
N VAL A 184 7.34 1.14 -8.18
CA VAL A 184 6.32 0.50 -7.34
C VAL A 184 6.94 -0.10 -6.08
N ALA A 185 8.02 -0.85 -6.21
CA ALA A 185 8.69 -1.51 -5.09
C ALA A 185 9.28 -0.50 -4.10
N LEU A 186 9.93 0.55 -4.60
CA LEU A 186 10.52 1.61 -3.79
C LEU A 186 9.45 2.43 -3.06
N THR A 187 8.36 2.77 -3.75
CA THR A 187 7.22 3.47 -3.15
C THR A 187 6.57 2.63 -2.05
N SER A 188 6.39 1.34 -2.28
CA SER A 188 5.84 0.42 -1.29
C SER A 188 6.70 0.36 -0.02
N ASN A 189 8.02 0.15 -0.17
CA ASN A 189 8.93 -0.04 0.95
C ASN A 189 9.27 1.27 1.68
N ASN A 190 9.55 2.35 0.92
CA ASN A 190 10.17 3.55 1.49
C ASN A 190 9.15 4.64 1.82
N VAL A 191 7.95 4.58 1.22
CA VAL A 191 6.91 5.58 1.41
C VAL A 191 5.73 5.01 2.20
N LEU A 192 5.11 3.95 1.68
CA LEU A 192 3.88 3.42 2.29
C LEU A 192 4.14 2.58 3.53
N ALA A 193 5.15 1.71 3.54
CA ALA A 193 5.49 0.91 4.73
C ALA A 193 5.80 1.78 5.95
N ASN A 194 6.38 2.97 5.72
CA ASN A 194 6.72 3.93 6.76
C ASN A 194 5.60 4.92 7.10
N ALA A 195 4.43 4.82 6.45
CA ALA A 195 3.29 5.66 6.80
C ALA A 195 2.80 5.34 8.22
N PRO A 196 2.72 6.33 9.13
CA PRO A 196 2.46 6.09 10.54
C PRO A 196 1.04 5.60 10.80
N GLY A 197 0.91 4.66 11.73
CA GLY A 197 -0.37 4.16 12.22
C GLY A 197 -1.06 3.16 11.29
N LEU A 198 -2.21 2.66 11.74
CA LEU A 198 -3.05 1.73 10.97
C LEU A 198 -3.81 2.50 9.89
N ARG A 199 -3.26 2.50 8.66
CA ARG A 199 -3.84 3.20 7.51
C ARG A 199 -4.16 2.23 6.39
N ARG A 200 -5.17 2.59 5.58
CA ARG A 200 -5.37 1.97 4.27
C ARG A 200 -4.34 2.55 3.32
N ARG A 201 -3.49 1.71 2.77
CA ARG A 201 -2.39 2.12 1.89
C ARG A 201 -2.74 1.83 0.45
N ALA A 202 -2.58 2.83 -0.42
CA ALA A 202 -2.81 2.67 -1.84
C ALA A 202 -1.72 3.37 -2.67
N ILE A 203 -1.38 2.76 -3.80
CA ILE A 203 -0.66 3.40 -4.90
C ILE A 203 -1.66 3.68 -6.00
N ILE A 204 -1.66 4.90 -6.52
CA ILE A 204 -2.32 5.23 -7.78
C ILE A 204 -1.20 5.44 -8.80
N LEU A 205 -1.04 4.48 -9.69
CA LEU A 205 -0.03 4.46 -10.75
C LEU A 205 -0.64 5.03 -12.03
N LEU A 206 -0.05 6.12 -12.52
CA LEU A 206 -0.34 6.74 -13.81
C LEU A 206 0.83 6.45 -14.75
N THR A 207 0.60 5.74 -15.86
CA THR A 207 1.67 5.32 -16.79
C THR A 207 1.10 4.95 -18.16
N ASP A 208 1.90 5.06 -19.21
CA ASP A 208 1.60 4.48 -20.52
C ASP A 208 2.00 3.00 -20.63
N GLY A 209 2.68 2.46 -19.64
CA GLY A 209 2.66 1.04 -19.31
C GLY A 209 3.72 0.14 -19.90
N LEU A 210 4.79 0.65 -20.46
CA LEU A 210 5.92 -0.21 -20.87
C LEU A 210 7.09 -0.07 -19.91
N ASP A 211 7.36 -1.13 -19.15
CA ASP A 211 8.57 -1.21 -18.33
C ASP A 211 9.78 -1.55 -19.19
N THR A 212 10.75 -0.63 -19.25
CA THR A 212 11.92 -0.76 -20.12
C THR A 212 13.25 -0.82 -19.36
N ALA A 213 13.24 -0.46 -18.06
CA ALA A 213 14.47 -0.24 -17.31
C ALA A 213 14.47 -0.79 -15.88
N SER A 214 13.41 -1.40 -15.41
CA SER A 214 13.40 -1.98 -14.08
C SER A 214 14.42 -3.10 -13.93
N ARG A 215 15.08 -3.14 -12.78
CA ARG A 215 15.97 -4.22 -12.35
C ARG A 215 15.21 -5.31 -11.63
N LEU A 216 14.18 -4.91 -10.91
CA LEU A 216 13.28 -5.83 -10.23
C LEU A 216 12.30 -6.46 -11.22
N ARG A 217 11.90 -7.68 -10.92
CA ARG A 217 10.81 -8.32 -11.66
C ARG A 217 9.47 -7.82 -11.14
N ARG A 218 8.45 -7.83 -11.99
CA ARG A 218 7.06 -7.50 -11.61
C ARG A 218 6.59 -8.25 -10.36
N THR A 219 6.91 -9.54 -10.26
CA THR A 219 6.57 -10.36 -9.09
C THR A 219 7.17 -9.83 -7.78
N GLU A 220 8.37 -9.27 -7.84
CA GLU A 220 9.02 -8.69 -6.66
C GLU A 220 8.36 -7.37 -6.25
N ALA A 221 7.99 -6.53 -7.22
CA ALA A 221 7.23 -5.32 -6.96
C ALA A 221 5.87 -5.64 -6.28
N ILE A 222 5.15 -6.65 -6.79
CA ILE A 222 3.91 -7.15 -6.18
C ILE A 222 4.16 -7.60 -4.74
N ASN A 223 5.20 -8.40 -4.50
CA ASN A 223 5.49 -8.94 -3.17
C ASN A 223 5.80 -7.83 -2.15
N ARG A 224 6.57 -6.82 -2.55
CA ARG A 224 6.86 -5.65 -1.70
C ARG A 224 5.61 -4.84 -1.41
N THR A 225 4.72 -4.70 -2.38
CA THR A 225 3.43 -4.04 -2.17
C THR A 225 2.53 -4.80 -1.20
N LEU A 226 2.46 -6.13 -1.34
CA LEU A 226 1.73 -6.99 -0.41
C LEU A 226 2.31 -6.94 1.01
N ALA A 227 3.64 -6.91 1.14
CA ALA A 227 4.31 -6.77 2.43
C ALA A 227 4.05 -5.41 3.09
N ALA A 228 3.88 -4.35 2.30
CA ALA A 228 3.46 -3.04 2.76
C ALA A 228 1.95 -2.94 3.06
N GLU A 229 1.18 -4.02 2.88
CA GLU A 229 -0.29 -4.03 2.97
C GLU A 229 -0.95 -2.95 2.10
N ALA A 230 -0.40 -2.69 0.92
CA ALA A 230 -0.89 -1.69 -0.01
C ALA A 230 -1.64 -2.31 -1.19
N VAL A 231 -2.58 -1.55 -1.74
CA VAL A 231 -3.35 -1.88 -2.95
C VAL A 231 -2.87 -0.99 -4.09
N ILE A 232 -2.77 -1.53 -5.30
CA ILE A 232 -2.39 -0.74 -6.47
C ILE A 232 -3.59 -0.54 -7.39
N TYR A 233 -3.89 0.72 -7.65
CA TYR A 233 -4.77 1.13 -8.75
C TYR A 233 -3.91 1.65 -9.89
N VAL A 234 -4.17 1.16 -11.09
CA VAL A 234 -3.45 1.57 -12.30
C VAL A 234 -4.39 2.33 -13.22
N ILE A 235 -3.97 3.46 -13.69
CA ILE A 235 -4.59 4.19 -14.81
C ILE A 235 -3.58 4.17 -15.94
N GLY A 236 -3.80 3.24 -16.88
CA GLY A 236 -2.94 3.05 -18.04
C GLY A 236 -3.38 3.96 -19.18
N ILE A 237 -2.52 4.91 -19.54
CA ILE A 237 -2.81 5.99 -20.49
C ILE A 237 -2.03 5.71 -21.77
N GLY A 238 -2.71 5.61 -22.89
CA GLY A 238 -2.10 5.31 -24.19
C GLY A 238 -2.91 4.32 -25.03
N SER A 239 -2.61 4.27 -26.32
CA SER A 239 -3.28 3.36 -27.23
C SER A 239 -2.57 2.01 -27.31
N LYS A 240 -3.27 0.96 -27.76
CA LYS A 240 -2.66 -0.33 -28.06
C LYS A 240 -1.50 -0.24 -29.06
N HIS A 241 -1.49 0.80 -29.89
CA HIS A 241 -0.45 1.04 -30.90
C HIS A 241 0.82 1.67 -30.29
N GLU A 242 0.72 2.21 -29.09
CA GLU A 242 1.84 2.85 -28.36
C GLU A 242 2.56 1.90 -27.40
N GLY A 243 2.21 0.60 -27.41
CA GLY A 243 2.98 -0.44 -26.74
C GLY A 243 2.62 -0.69 -25.26
N ILE A 244 1.44 -0.21 -24.79
CA ILE A 244 1.02 -0.43 -23.40
C ILE A 244 0.90 -1.93 -23.06
N ASP A 245 1.61 -2.39 -22.04
CA ASP A 245 1.50 -3.76 -21.50
C ASP A 245 0.33 -3.87 -20.50
N ARG A 246 -0.89 -3.90 -21.06
CA ARG A 246 -2.13 -3.97 -20.29
C ARG A 246 -2.21 -5.21 -19.40
N ASP A 247 -1.61 -6.32 -19.81
CA ASP A 247 -1.72 -7.58 -19.07
C ASP A 247 -0.82 -7.55 -17.84
N SER A 248 0.40 -7.05 -17.96
CA SER A 248 1.30 -6.85 -16.83
C SER A 248 0.75 -5.85 -15.80
N LEU A 249 0.19 -4.75 -16.28
CA LEU A 249 -0.43 -3.73 -15.41
C LEU A 249 -1.70 -4.26 -14.73
N ARG A 250 -2.49 -5.05 -15.44
CA ARG A 250 -3.69 -5.70 -14.89
C ARG A 250 -3.32 -6.71 -13.82
N GLU A 251 -2.28 -7.54 -14.07
CA GLU A 251 -1.78 -8.48 -13.08
C GLU A 251 -1.25 -7.76 -11.83
N LEU A 252 -0.47 -6.69 -11.99
CA LEU A 252 0.04 -5.88 -10.88
C LEU A 252 -1.09 -5.41 -9.96
N ALA A 253 -2.13 -4.82 -10.54
CA ALA A 253 -3.29 -4.34 -9.79
C ALA A 253 -4.06 -5.48 -9.13
N GLN A 254 -4.44 -6.50 -9.88
CA GLN A 254 -5.28 -7.60 -9.37
C GLN A 254 -4.60 -8.39 -8.25
N ARG A 255 -3.30 -8.66 -8.38
CA ARG A 255 -2.57 -9.42 -7.35
C ARG A 255 -2.41 -8.67 -6.03
N THR A 256 -2.55 -7.35 -6.06
CA THR A 256 -2.55 -6.52 -4.83
C THR A 256 -3.96 -6.23 -4.30
N GLY A 257 -5.01 -6.68 -5.01
CA GLY A 257 -6.41 -6.47 -4.63
C GLY A 257 -7.04 -5.21 -5.23
N GLY A 258 -6.33 -4.53 -6.12
CA GLY A 258 -6.81 -3.34 -6.82
C GLY A 258 -7.27 -3.60 -8.25
N ARG A 259 -7.23 -2.55 -9.07
CA ARG A 259 -7.83 -2.54 -10.39
C ARG A 259 -7.04 -1.69 -11.38
N ALA A 260 -6.99 -2.13 -12.64
CA ALA A 260 -6.41 -1.38 -13.73
C ALA A 260 -7.50 -0.83 -14.66
N PHE A 261 -7.36 0.42 -15.03
CA PHE A 261 -8.23 1.16 -15.93
C PHE A 261 -7.42 1.53 -17.17
N PHE A 262 -8.01 1.30 -18.34
CA PHE A 262 -7.38 1.60 -19.62
C PHE A 262 -8.37 2.36 -20.47
N PRO A 263 -8.48 3.62 -20.27
CA PRO A 263 -9.43 4.45 -20.98
C PRO A 263 -9.04 4.61 -22.46
N ASP A 264 -10.01 4.75 -23.34
CA ASP A 264 -9.83 4.91 -24.79
C ASP A 264 -9.57 6.37 -25.22
N LYS A 265 -9.40 6.64 -26.52
CA LYS A 265 -9.00 7.94 -27.08
C LYS A 265 -9.89 9.16 -26.77
N ASN A 266 -11.12 8.94 -26.27
CA ASN A 266 -11.99 10.03 -25.77
C ASN A 266 -11.96 10.09 -24.23
N PHE A 267 -10.85 9.89 -23.71
CA PHE A 267 -10.40 9.57 -22.42
C PHE A 267 -10.93 10.46 -21.30
N ASP A 268 -11.60 9.83 -20.37
CA ASP A 268 -11.94 10.47 -19.11
C ASP A 268 -11.16 9.82 -17.96
N VAL A 269 -9.93 10.32 -17.71
CA VAL A 269 -9.14 9.98 -16.52
C VAL A 269 -9.97 10.16 -15.27
N ASN A 270 -10.87 11.14 -15.28
CA ASN A 270 -11.77 11.44 -14.19
C ASN A 270 -12.74 10.28 -13.93
N ALA A 271 -13.17 9.56 -14.96
CA ALA A 271 -14.01 8.36 -14.77
C ALA A 271 -13.26 7.26 -14.01
N ALA A 272 -11.99 7.01 -14.35
CA ALA A 272 -11.16 6.06 -13.62
C ALA A 272 -10.97 6.48 -12.16
N PHE A 273 -10.66 7.74 -11.92
CA PHE A 273 -10.54 8.27 -10.56
C PHE A 273 -11.86 8.20 -9.78
N THR A 274 -13.01 8.43 -10.43
CA THR A 274 -14.32 8.29 -9.79
C THR A 274 -14.61 6.86 -9.37
N GLU A 275 -14.22 5.89 -10.18
CA GLU A 275 -14.35 4.47 -9.83
C GLU A 275 -13.42 4.10 -8.65
N ILE A 276 -12.18 4.58 -8.64
CA ILE A 276 -11.23 4.40 -7.52
C ILE A 276 -11.79 5.02 -6.24
N GLU A 277 -12.35 6.22 -6.32
CA GLU A 277 -13.00 6.90 -5.18
C GLU A 277 -14.12 6.02 -4.61
N ARG A 278 -15.03 5.53 -5.46
CA ARG A 278 -16.13 4.66 -5.04
C ARG A 278 -15.61 3.39 -4.37
N GLU A 279 -14.60 2.77 -4.95
CA GLU A 279 -13.99 1.56 -4.42
C GLU A 279 -13.39 1.80 -3.04
N LEU A 280 -12.62 2.87 -2.87
CA LEU A 280 -12.05 3.26 -1.58
C LEU A 280 -13.12 3.59 -0.51
N ARG A 281 -14.26 4.16 -0.90
CA ARG A 281 -15.35 4.50 0.02
C ARG A 281 -16.22 3.31 0.40
N THR A 282 -16.18 2.22 -0.36
CA THR A 282 -17.04 1.04 -0.17
C THR A 282 -16.29 -0.20 0.28
N GLN A 283 -15.00 -0.06 0.54
CA GLN A 283 -14.13 -1.15 0.95
C GLN A 283 -14.50 -1.69 2.33
N TYR A 284 -14.44 -3.02 2.46
CA TYR A 284 -14.49 -3.75 3.71
C TYR A 284 -13.12 -4.20 4.14
N LEU A 285 -12.96 -4.45 5.43
CA LEU A 285 -11.83 -5.16 6.01
C LEU A 285 -12.29 -6.43 6.69
N ILE A 286 -11.66 -7.52 6.34
CA ILE A 286 -11.63 -8.74 7.13
C ILE A 286 -10.26 -8.86 7.78
N ALA A 287 -10.23 -9.19 9.08
CA ALA A 287 -9.00 -9.57 9.75
C ALA A 287 -9.16 -10.97 10.35
N TYR A 288 -8.17 -11.83 10.13
CA TYR A 288 -8.08 -13.18 10.68
C TYR A 288 -6.64 -13.54 11.05
N SER A 289 -6.46 -14.51 11.94
CA SER A 289 -5.14 -15.11 12.19
C SER A 289 -5.09 -16.44 11.46
N SER A 290 -4.12 -16.59 10.56
CA SER A 290 -3.96 -17.83 9.81
C SER A 290 -3.86 -19.03 10.77
N THR A 291 -4.59 -20.10 10.47
CA THR A 291 -4.43 -21.40 11.16
C THR A 291 -3.10 -22.06 10.82
N ASN A 292 -2.51 -21.73 9.67
CA ASN A 292 -1.18 -22.16 9.29
C ASN A 292 -0.11 -21.23 9.87
N LYS A 293 0.49 -21.63 10.99
CA LYS A 293 1.50 -20.85 11.72
C LYS A 293 2.92 -20.96 11.17
N ARG A 294 3.13 -21.68 10.06
CA ARG A 294 4.46 -21.84 9.48
C ARG A 294 4.98 -20.52 8.94
N ARG A 295 6.19 -20.14 9.34
CA ARG A 295 6.92 -18.97 8.84
C ARG A 295 7.92 -19.42 7.77
N ASP A 296 7.41 -19.94 6.66
CA ASP A 296 8.18 -20.63 5.61
C ASP A 296 8.38 -19.78 4.34
N GLY A 297 7.87 -18.55 4.32
CA GLY A 297 7.90 -17.71 3.13
C GLY A 297 7.01 -18.21 1.98
N ALA A 298 6.23 -19.28 2.19
CA ALA A 298 5.39 -19.84 1.15
C ALA A 298 4.16 -18.97 0.87
N TYR A 299 3.66 -19.05 -0.37
CA TYR A 299 2.45 -18.34 -0.77
C TYR A 299 1.22 -18.99 -0.13
N ARG A 300 0.34 -18.16 0.43
CA ARG A 300 -0.95 -18.53 1.02
C ARG A 300 -2.06 -18.01 0.12
N LYS A 301 -2.80 -18.91 -0.50
CA LYS A 301 -3.94 -18.56 -1.37
C LYS A 301 -5.14 -18.18 -0.51
N ILE A 302 -5.77 -17.06 -0.80
CA ILE A 302 -7.00 -16.63 -0.15
C ILE A 302 -8.18 -16.77 -1.12
N THR A 303 -9.30 -17.25 -0.61
CA THR A 303 -10.59 -17.28 -1.33
C THR A 303 -11.66 -16.74 -0.38
N VAL A 304 -12.48 -15.83 -0.86
CA VAL A 304 -13.67 -15.35 -0.15
C VAL A 304 -14.90 -15.87 -0.88
N GLU A 305 -15.73 -16.60 -0.17
CA GLU A 305 -16.95 -17.20 -0.70
C GLU A 305 -18.18 -16.56 -0.09
N VAL A 306 -19.19 -16.29 -0.90
CA VAL A 306 -20.50 -15.85 -0.43
C VAL A 306 -21.27 -17.07 0.08
N THR A 307 -21.67 -17.08 1.35
CA THR A 307 -22.42 -18.17 2.00
C THR A 307 -23.92 -17.95 1.92
N ASN A 308 -24.37 -16.70 1.95
CA ASN A 308 -25.76 -16.30 1.90
C ASN A 308 -26.40 -16.69 0.55
N ALA A 309 -27.48 -17.49 0.58
CA ALA A 309 -28.12 -18.04 -0.61
C ALA A 309 -28.74 -16.96 -1.51
N ASP A 310 -29.27 -15.90 -0.95
CA ASP A 310 -29.89 -14.82 -1.73
C ASP A 310 -28.84 -13.98 -2.44
N LEU A 311 -27.74 -13.64 -1.75
CA LEU A 311 -26.61 -12.92 -2.34
C LEU A 311 -25.89 -13.75 -3.43
N ARG A 312 -25.89 -15.09 -3.32
CA ARG A 312 -25.39 -15.97 -4.40
C ARG A 312 -26.18 -15.84 -5.69
N LYS A 313 -27.50 -15.63 -5.61
CA LYS A 313 -28.36 -15.41 -6.78
C LYS A 313 -28.01 -14.12 -7.51
N GLU A 314 -27.52 -13.12 -6.79
CA GLU A 314 -27.07 -11.84 -7.32
C GLU A 314 -25.70 -11.92 -8.02
N LYS A 315 -25.01 -13.08 -7.93
CA LYS A 315 -23.70 -13.33 -8.54
C LYS A 315 -22.68 -12.25 -8.15
N LEU A 316 -22.52 -12.00 -6.85
CA LEU A 316 -21.59 -11.00 -6.36
C LEU A 316 -20.14 -11.30 -6.80
N GLU A 317 -19.48 -10.29 -7.33
CA GLU A 317 -18.05 -10.28 -7.54
C GLU A 317 -17.37 -9.74 -6.28
N ILE A 318 -16.62 -10.60 -5.57
CA ILE A 318 -15.82 -10.20 -4.42
C ILE A 318 -14.39 -9.97 -4.92
N ARG A 319 -13.90 -8.74 -4.80
CA ARG A 319 -12.54 -8.39 -5.21
C ARG A 319 -11.66 -8.19 -4.01
N HIS A 320 -10.58 -8.98 -3.95
CA HIS A 320 -9.54 -8.95 -2.92
C HIS A 320 -8.21 -9.41 -3.51
N ARG A 321 -7.11 -9.26 -2.78
CA ARG A 321 -5.85 -9.88 -3.17
C ARG A 321 -6.00 -11.41 -3.15
N PRO A 322 -5.44 -12.15 -4.13
CA PRO A 322 -5.61 -13.61 -4.21
C PRO A 322 -4.79 -14.39 -3.17
N GLY A 323 -3.92 -13.71 -2.44
CA GLY A 323 -3.09 -14.31 -1.39
C GLY A 323 -1.97 -13.40 -0.93
N TYR A 324 -1.06 -13.96 -0.15
CA TYR A 324 0.13 -13.28 0.37
C TYR A 324 1.25 -14.30 0.61
N TYR A 325 2.47 -13.81 0.82
CA TYR A 325 3.58 -14.65 1.26
C TYR A 325 3.69 -14.64 2.78
N ALA A 326 3.73 -15.81 3.41
CA ALA A 326 3.98 -15.93 4.84
C ALA A 326 5.32 -15.28 5.19
N LYS A 327 5.39 -14.63 6.35
CA LYS A 327 6.67 -14.08 6.82
C LYS A 327 7.67 -15.21 6.99
N PRO A 328 8.90 -15.08 6.47
CA PRO A 328 9.93 -16.07 6.77
C PRO A 328 10.26 -16.04 8.28
N GLY A 329 10.59 -17.19 8.83
CA GLY A 329 11.15 -17.27 10.18
C GLY A 329 12.45 -16.48 10.24
N SER A 330 12.67 -15.76 11.34
CA SER A 330 13.93 -15.06 11.66
C SER A 330 14.99 -16.09 12.06
#